data_3dbeeed21359e32d48170dbceae1e271
#
_entry.id   3dbeeed21359e32d48170dbceae1e271
#
_cell.length_a   1.000
_cell.length_b   1.000
_cell.length_c   1.000
_cell.angle_alpha   90.00
_cell.angle_beta   90.00
_cell.angle_gamma   90.00
#
_symmetry.space_group_name_H-M   'P 1'
#
loop_
_entity.id
_entity.type
_entity.pdbx_description
1 polymer ?
#
loop_
_entity_poly.entity_id
_entity_poly.type
_entity_poly.pdbx_seq_one_letter_code
_entity_poly.pdbx_strand_id
1 'polypeptide(L)'
;MTLNEIHSLATLDIETNNIIINKKIVSLFYFRAGDKEADYIDENSWKIREQIELSNAVKCPTIEAQLINLNLMQYYLQKPEVLGKYIKDEDLLNEMLRFFPKIYYTGDIIEEVKDKVFNEIKENSANLIAIPIGFNAVNDKEAITGDALVNLLSTDANAYIIKERITPPTYNSFALIDHEIKEFICYNEASIYGCIITDTEKVHLNKTFSFLLLDIDTNSANSDITSNLCSLGLPCLTTINMEKNGNPIEFN
;
A
#
# COMPACT_ATOMS: atom_id res chain seq x y z
N MET A 1 -20.10 1.20 12.65
CA MET A 1 -19.91 1.72 14.02
C MET A 1 -18.51 2.29 14.11
N THR A 2 -18.34 3.40 14.80
CA THR A 2 -17.03 3.95 15.18
C THR A 2 -16.43 3.15 16.36
N LEU A 3 -15.13 3.29 16.60
CA LEU A 3 -14.49 2.64 17.76
C LEU A 3 -15.13 3.08 19.09
N ASN A 4 -15.47 4.34 19.24
CA ASN A 4 -16.13 4.84 20.45
C ASN A 4 -17.56 4.32 20.63
N GLU A 5 -18.31 4.16 19.56
CA GLU A 5 -19.62 3.49 19.63
C GLU A 5 -19.47 2.02 20.07
N ILE A 6 -18.46 1.34 19.53
CA ILE A 6 -18.16 -0.04 19.94
C ILE A 6 -17.76 -0.06 21.41
N HIS A 7 -16.85 0.81 21.86
CA HIS A 7 -16.43 0.89 23.26
C HIS A 7 -17.62 1.08 24.23
N SER A 8 -18.59 1.92 23.85
CA SER A 8 -19.76 2.19 24.71
C SER A 8 -20.79 1.05 24.76
N LEU A 9 -20.85 0.21 23.72
CA LEU A 9 -21.84 -0.84 23.57
C LEU A 9 -21.30 -2.26 23.82
N ALA A 10 -19.98 -2.42 23.72
CA ALA A 10 -19.32 -3.70 23.84
C ALA A 10 -19.16 -4.13 25.30
N THR A 11 -19.32 -5.41 25.55
CA THR A 11 -18.93 -6.07 26.79
C THR A 11 -17.93 -7.17 26.44
N LEU A 12 -16.78 -7.16 27.10
CA LEU A 12 -15.80 -8.23 26.98
C LEU A 12 -16.16 -9.33 28.00
N ASP A 13 -16.41 -10.52 27.52
CA ASP A 13 -16.48 -11.71 28.31
C ASP A 13 -15.06 -12.24 28.57
N ILE A 14 -14.57 -12.06 29.78
CA ILE A 14 -13.19 -12.39 30.16
C ILE A 14 -12.93 -13.90 30.13
N GLU A 15 -13.96 -14.74 30.40
CA GLU A 15 -13.79 -16.20 30.42
C GLU A 15 -13.64 -16.76 29.03
N THR A 16 -14.38 -16.20 28.06
CA THR A 16 -14.39 -16.68 26.67
C THR A 16 -13.64 -15.80 25.70
N ASN A 17 -13.13 -14.64 26.13
CA ASN A 17 -12.53 -13.60 25.27
C ASN A 17 -13.44 -13.17 24.09
N ASN A 18 -14.74 -13.27 24.28
CA ASN A 18 -15.69 -12.83 23.27
C ASN A 18 -16.13 -11.39 23.52
N ILE A 19 -16.23 -10.61 22.44
CA ILE A 19 -16.89 -9.30 22.49
C ILE A 19 -18.36 -9.49 22.17
N ILE A 20 -19.20 -8.94 23.05
CA ILE A 20 -20.65 -9.01 22.95
C ILE A 20 -21.20 -7.62 22.72
N ILE A 21 -21.95 -7.43 21.65
CA ILE A 21 -22.67 -6.18 21.32
C ILE A 21 -24.15 -6.52 21.13
N ASN A 22 -25.02 -5.79 21.81
CA ASN A 22 -26.47 -6.02 21.76
C ASN A 22 -26.85 -7.50 22.01
N LYS A 23 -26.23 -8.13 23.01
CA LYS A 23 -26.42 -9.55 23.39
C LYS A 23 -26.01 -10.55 22.31
N LYS A 24 -25.22 -10.14 21.31
CA LYS A 24 -24.70 -11.02 20.26
C LYS A 24 -23.18 -11.06 20.33
N ILE A 25 -22.62 -12.25 20.20
CA ILE A 25 -21.17 -12.43 20.06
C ILE A 25 -20.76 -11.89 18.70
N VAL A 26 -19.74 -11.04 18.68
CA VAL A 26 -19.15 -10.52 17.43
C VAL A 26 -18.19 -11.56 16.89
N SER A 27 -18.44 -12.03 15.68
CA SER A 27 -17.59 -13.03 15.02
C SER A 27 -16.49 -12.41 14.15
N LEU A 28 -16.70 -11.20 13.66
CA LEU A 28 -15.77 -10.52 12.75
C LEU A 28 -15.79 -9.01 12.98
N PHE A 29 -14.61 -8.41 13.06
CA PHE A 29 -14.38 -6.97 12.93
C PHE A 29 -13.76 -6.69 11.56
N TYR A 30 -14.48 -5.95 10.72
CA TYR A 30 -13.98 -5.47 9.44
C TYR A 30 -13.66 -3.99 9.54
N PHE A 31 -12.36 -3.67 9.55
CA PHE A 31 -11.88 -2.30 9.68
C PHE A 31 -11.82 -1.63 8.31
N ARG A 32 -12.63 -0.59 8.11
CA ARG A 32 -12.57 0.30 6.96
C ARG A 32 -11.83 1.61 7.27
N ALA A 33 -11.49 1.81 8.53
CA ALA A 33 -10.70 2.87 9.11
C ALA A 33 -9.99 2.30 10.34
N GLY A 34 -9.11 3.05 10.98
CA GLY A 34 -8.33 2.59 12.13
C GLY A 34 -6.92 2.17 11.74
N ASP A 35 -6.45 2.64 10.58
CA ASP A 35 -5.09 2.52 10.07
C ASP A 35 -4.26 3.80 10.30
N LYS A 36 -4.90 4.90 10.63
CA LYS A 36 -4.25 6.19 10.92
C LYS A 36 -4.41 6.58 12.37
N GLU A 37 -3.42 7.26 12.94
CA GLU A 37 -3.50 7.79 14.30
C GLU A 37 -4.73 8.70 14.50
N ALA A 38 -5.09 9.48 13.47
CA ALA A 38 -6.26 10.36 13.50
C ALA A 38 -7.61 9.63 13.67
N ASP A 39 -7.66 8.32 13.41
CA ASP A 39 -8.86 7.50 13.64
C ASP A 39 -9.08 7.19 15.12
N TYR A 40 -8.06 7.39 15.96
CA TYR A 40 -8.08 7.15 17.41
C TYR A 40 -8.18 8.46 18.15
N ILE A 41 -9.41 8.97 18.26
CA ILE A 41 -9.69 10.33 18.78
C ILE A 41 -9.49 10.49 20.29
N ASP A 42 -9.44 9.37 21.03
CA ASP A 42 -9.28 9.36 22.48
C ASP A 42 -8.74 8.00 22.98
N GLU A 43 -8.49 7.94 24.29
CA GLU A 43 -8.00 6.73 24.95
C GLU A 43 -8.98 5.55 24.86
N ASN A 44 -10.27 5.80 24.75
CA ASN A 44 -11.27 4.74 24.63
C ASN A 44 -11.21 4.04 23.27
N SER A 45 -10.87 4.78 22.21
CA SER A 45 -10.63 4.22 20.87
C SER A 45 -9.45 3.23 20.89
N TRP A 46 -8.38 3.56 21.60
CA TRP A 46 -7.24 2.67 21.78
C TRP A 46 -7.56 1.45 22.61
N LYS A 47 -8.26 1.64 23.75
CA LYS A 47 -8.67 0.53 24.63
C LYS A 47 -9.56 -0.47 23.92
N ILE A 48 -10.55 0.00 23.17
CA ILE A 48 -11.42 -0.92 22.45
C ILE A 48 -10.68 -1.63 21.32
N ARG A 49 -9.73 -0.95 20.64
CA ARG A 49 -8.89 -1.61 19.64
C ARG A 49 -8.07 -2.74 20.26
N GLU A 50 -7.44 -2.51 21.42
CA GLU A 50 -6.72 -3.55 22.15
C GLU A 50 -7.63 -4.73 22.51
N GLN A 51 -8.82 -4.47 23.05
CA GLN A 51 -9.77 -5.51 23.37
C GLN A 51 -10.21 -6.32 22.14
N ILE A 52 -10.41 -5.66 21.01
CA ILE A 52 -10.73 -6.34 19.75
C ILE A 52 -9.58 -7.26 19.34
N GLU A 53 -8.32 -6.79 19.39
CA GLU A 53 -7.16 -7.61 19.02
C GLU A 53 -7.00 -8.83 19.93
N LEU A 54 -7.26 -8.69 21.23
CA LEU A 54 -7.19 -9.79 22.18
C LEU A 54 -8.40 -10.74 22.15
N SER A 55 -9.48 -10.36 21.47
CA SER A 55 -10.70 -11.16 21.39
C SER A 55 -10.60 -12.35 20.44
N ASN A 56 -11.55 -13.29 20.57
CA ASN A 56 -11.69 -14.43 19.65
C ASN A 56 -12.33 -14.08 18.31
N ALA A 57 -12.80 -12.84 18.12
CA ALA A 57 -13.36 -12.41 16.84
C ALA A 57 -12.29 -12.41 15.75
N VAL A 58 -12.66 -12.73 14.52
CA VAL A 58 -11.79 -12.56 13.35
C VAL A 58 -11.57 -11.07 13.12
N LYS A 59 -10.34 -10.65 12.86
CA LYS A 59 -9.98 -9.27 12.51
C LYS A 59 -9.62 -9.19 11.04
N CYS A 60 -10.13 -8.17 10.36
CA CYS A 60 -9.82 -7.90 8.97
C CYS A 60 -9.63 -6.38 8.75
N PRO A 61 -8.39 -5.90 8.60
CA PRO A 61 -7.13 -6.60 8.85
C PRO A 61 -6.81 -6.76 10.36
N THR A 62 -5.88 -7.66 10.69
CA THR A 62 -5.25 -7.70 12.01
C THR A 62 -4.26 -6.55 12.16
N ILE A 63 -3.80 -6.28 13.39
CA ILE A 63 -2.78 -5.24 13.63
C ILE A 63 -1.46 -5.58 12.90
N GLU A 64 -1.08 -6.84 12.84
CA GLU A 64 0.12 -7.28 12.12
C GLU A 64 -0.02 -7.01 10.62
N ALA A 65 -1.19 -7.29 10.03
CA ALA A 65 -1.46 -7.02 8.63
C ALA A 65 -1.44 -5.51 8.34
N GLN A 66 -1.89 -4.68 9.26
CA GLN A 66 -1.76 -3.23 9.15
C GLN A 66 -0.30 -2.78 9.23
N LEU A 67 0.48 -3.32 10.16
CA LEU A 67 1.90 -2.98 10.30
C LEU A 67 2.72 -3.36 9.06
N ILE A 68 2.43 -4.50 8.42
CA ILE A 68 3.08 -4.90 7.17
C ILE A 68 2.81 -3.89 6.04
N ASN A 69 1.68 -3.19 6.07
CA ASN A 69 1.33 -2.17 5.07
C ASN A 69 2.01 -0.81 5.30
N LEU A 70 2.81 -0.63 6.33
CA LEU A 70 3.61 0.59 6.52
C LEU A 70 4.62 0.78 5.39
N ASN A 71 4.83 2.02 4.97
CA ASN A 71 5.82 2.35 3.95
C ASN A 71 7.23 1.86 4.34
N LEU A 72 7.57 1.93 5.61
CA LEU A 72 8.85 1.42 6.14
C LEU A 72 9.04 -0.09 5.87
N MET A 73 7.96 -0.88 5.84
CA MET A 73 8.06 -2.31 5.56
C MET A 73 8.54 -2.61 4.15
N GLN A 74 8.25 -1.74 3.18
CA GLN A 74 8.77 -1.87 1.82
C GLN A 74 10.32 -1.84 1.81
N TYR A 75 10.92 -0.97 2.63
CA TYR A 75 12.37 -0.90 2.79
C TYR A 75 12.96 -2.21 3.35
N TYR A 76 12.33 -2.80 4.36
CA TYR A 76 12.82 -4.06 4.92
C TYR A 76 12.62 -5.24 3.97
N LEU A 77 11.47 -5.31 3.29
CA LEU A 77 11.15 -6.42 2.37
C LEU A 77 12.04 -6.45 1.12
N GLN A 78 12.63 -5.32 0.69
CA GLN A 78 13.61 -5.33 -0.41
C GLN A 78 14.95 -5.99 -0.04
N LYS A 79 15.23 -6.22 1.27
CA LYS A 79 16.46 -6.85 1.73
C LYS A 79 16.40 -8.36 1.53
N PRO A 80 17.33 -8.96 0.76
CA PRO A 80 17.32 -10.41 0.51
C PRO A 80 17.33 -11.25 1.80
N GLU A 81 18.04 -10.80 2.83
CA GLU A 81 18.11 -11.48 4.13
C GLU A 81 16.80 -11.42 4.93
N VAL A 82 15.91 -10.48 4.62
CA VAL A 82 14.59 -10.40 5.22
C VAL A 82 13.59 -11.24 4.43
N LEU A 83 13.46 -10.98 3.13
CA LEU A 83 12.51 -11.67 2.27
C LEU A 83 12.85 -13.16 2.15
N GLY A 84 14.14 -13.54 2.12
CA GLY A 84 14.63 -14.91 2.09
C GLY A 84 14.33 -15.74 3.35
N LYS A 85 13.88 -15.12 4.45
CA LYS A 85 13.31 -15.86 5.59
C LYS A 85 12.01 -16.56 5.21
N TYR A 86 11.26 -16.01 4.29
CA TYR A 86 9.93 -16.47 3.88
C TYR A 86 9.99 -17.22 2.55
N ILE A 87 10.81 -16.78 1.60
CA ILE A 87 10.97 -17.38 0.27
C ILE A 87 12.28 -18.12 0.21
N LYS A 88 12.20 -19.46 0.12
CA LYS A 88 13.37 -20.37 0.14
C LYS A 88 13.87 -20.73 -1.26
N ASP A 89 13.05 -20.52 -2.27
CA ASP A 89 13.42 -20.66 -3.66
C ASP A 89 14.19 -19.42 -4.10
N GLU A 90 15.47 -19.60 -4.44
CA GLU A 90 16.38 -18.51 -4.79
C GLU A 90 15.98 -17.81 -6.09
N ASP A 91 15.46 -18.55 -7.07
CA ASP A 91 15.03 -17.98 -8.36
C ASP A 91 13.79 -17.10 -8.15
N LEU A 92 12.82 -17.59 -7.39
CA LEU A 92 11.63 -16.82 -7.02
C LEU A 92 11.99 -15.59 -6.17
N LEU A 93 12.92 -15.73 -5.21
CA LEU A 93 13.40 -14.62 -4.39
C LEU A 93 14.02 -13.53 -5.27
N ASN A 94 14.92 -13.90 -6.18
CA ASN A 94 15.57 -12.98 -7.09
C ASN A 94 14.58 -12.31 -8.05
N GLU A 95 13.58 -13.05 -8.52
CA GLU A 95 12.50 -12.50 -9.35
C GLU A 95 11.68 -11.47 -8.57
N MET A 96 11.27 -11.80 -7.35
CA MET A 96 10.50 -10.87 -6.52
C MET A 96 11.27 -9.60 -6.16
N LEU A 97 12.56 -9.71 -5.86
CA LEU A 97 13.39 -8.54 -5.53
C LEU A 97 13.48 -7.53 -6.67
N ARG A 98 13.29 -7.95 -7.92
CA ARG A 98 13.26 -7.03 -9.09
C ARG A 98 12.06 -6.12 -9.12
N PHE A 99 10.96 -6.47 -8.44
CA PHE A 99 9.77 -5.62 -8.36
C PHE A 99 9.87 -4.50 -7.33
N PHE A 100 10.85 -4.57 -6.42
CA PHE A 100 11.09 -3.48 -5.48
C PHE A 100 11.87 -2.36 -6.16
N PRO A 101 11.38 -1.11 -6.13
CA PRO A 101 12.20 0.04 -6.50
C PRO A 101 13.34 0.18 -5.48
N LYS A 102 14.38 0.91 -5.84
CA LYS A 102 15.43 1.23 -4.88
C LYS A 102 14.88 2.13 -3.77
N ILE A 103 14.97 1.66 -2.54
CA ILE A 103 14.44 2.33 -1.36
C ILE A 103 15.57 2.55 -0.36
N TYR A 104 15.64 3.76 0.20
CA TYR A 104 16.55 4.13 1.27
C TYR A 104 15.74 4.47 2.53
N TYR A 105 16.30 4.13 3.68
CA TYR A 105 15.83 4.59 4.97
C TYR A 105 17.00 5.10 5.78
N THR A 106 17.04 6.40 6.02
CA THR A 106 18.19 7.06 6.63
C THR A 106 18.41 6.68 8.09
N GLY A 107 17.35 6.24 8.78
CA GLY A 107 17.43 5.74 10.15
C GLY A 107 18.19 4.42 10.32
N ASP A 108 18.47 3.69 9.22
CA ASP A 108 19.19 2.41 9.21
C ASP A 108 20.57 2.52 8.50
N ILE A 109 20.96 3.74 8.10
CA ILE A 109 22.25 3.99 7.46
C ILE A 109 23.33 4.16 8.52
N ILE A 110 24.34 3.28 8.47
CA ILE A 110 25.50 3.39 9.34
C ILE A 110 26.36 4.59 8.97
N GLU A 111 26.99 5.23 9.94
CA GLU A 111 27.70 6.51 9.78
C GLU A 111 28.81 6.44 8.73
N GLU A 112 29.49 5.27 8.62
CA GLU A 112 30.61 5.07 7.69
C GLU A 112 30.24 5.20 6.22
N VAL A 113 28.96 4.95 5.85
CA VAL A 113 28.48 5.05 4.46
C VAL A 113 27.50 6.16 4.23
N LYS A 114 27.14 6.91 5.26
CA LYS A 114 26.10 7.93 5.23
C LYS A 114 26.35 9.00 4.17
N ASP A 115 27.56 9.56 4.14
CA ASP A 115 27.90 10.60 3.16
C ASP A 115 27.80 10.07 1.71
N LYS A 116 28.20 8.82 1.47
CA LYS A 116 28.07 8.21 0.16
C LYS A 116 26.60 8.07 -0.26
N VAL A 117 25.75 7.55 0.63
CA VAL A 117 24.32 7.38 0.35
C VAL A 117 23.64 8.72 0.19
N PHE A 118 23.96 9.71 1.03
CA PHE A 118 23.38 11.05 0.91
C PHE A 118 23.77 11.76 -0.39
N ASN A 119 25.02 11.57 -0.85
CA ASN A 119 25.45 12.12 -2.14
C ASN A 119 24.71 11.42 -3.30
N GLU A 120 24.54 10.10 -3.25
CA GLU A 120 23.75 9.37 -4.23
C GLU A 120 22.30 9.85 -4.30
N ILE A 121 21.68 10.08 -3.14
CA ILE A 121 20.30 10.64 -3.08
C ILE A 121 20.27 12.05 -3.65
N LYS A 122 21.23 12.91 -3.32
CA LYS A 122 21.29 14.30 -3.84
C LYS A 122 21.44 14.33 -5.34
N GLU A 123 22.33 13.51 -5.90
CA GLU A 123 22.56 13.43 -7.35
C GLU A 123 21.32 12.95 -8.12
N ASN A 124 20.48 12.12 -7.50
CA ASN A 124 19.28 11.54 -8.10
C ASN A 124 17.97 12.16 -7.59
N SER A 125 18.03 13.26 -6.83
CA SER A 125 16.89 13.82 -6.11
C SER A 125 15.67 14.13 -6.97
N ALA A 126 15.85 14.43 -8.26
CA ALA A 126 14.76 14.66 -9.21
C ALA A 126 13.93 13.40 -9.52
N ASN A 127 14.55 12.21 -9.43
CA ASN A 127 13.93 10.92 -9.70
C ASN A 127 13.52 10.16 -8.43
N LEU A 128 13.73 10.77 -7.27
CA LEU A 128 13.42 10.19 -5.98
C LEU A 128 12.28 10.95 -5.32
N ILE A 129 11.51 10.23 -4.50
CA ILE A 129 10.47 10.81 -3.65
C ILE A 129 10.69 10.37 -2.20
N ALA A 130 10.49 11.30 -1.27
CA ALA A 130 10.39 10.97 0.14
C ALA A 130 8.92 10.83 0.55
N ILE A 131 8.60 9.74 1.20
CA ILE A 131 7.27 9.45 1.75
C ILE A 131 7.40 9.11 3.24
N PRO A 132 6.45 9.50 4.09
CA PRO A 132 6.48 9.17 5.52
C PRO A 132 6.56 7.66 5.75
N ILE A 133 7.23 7.25 6.83
CA ILE A 133 7.37 5.83 7.21
C ILE A 133 6.04 5.16 7.58
N GLY A 134 5.05 5.96 7.97
CA GLY A 134 3.72 5.51 8.39
C GLY A 134 2.75 5.25 7.22
N PHE A 135 1.46 5.21 7.54
CA PHE A 135 0.37 4.92 6.62
C PHE A 135 -0.06 6.07 5.70
N ASN A 136 0.59 7.20 5.71
CA ASN A 136 0.15 8.33 4.93
C ASN A 136 0.29 8.02 3.43
N ALA A 137 -0.84 7.89 2.75
CA ALA A 137 -0.86 7.98 1.32
C ALA A 137 -0.42 9.40 0.94
N VAL A 138 0.78 9.54 0.45
CA VAL A 138 1.27 10.81 -0.08
C VAL A 138 0.77 10.91 -1.51
N ASN A 139 -0.07 11.90 -1.77
CA ASN A 139 -0.38 12.27 -3.14
C ASN A 139 0.92 12.67 -3.84
N ASP A 140 1.08 12.34 -5.10
CA ASP A 140 2.25 12.74 -5.89
C ASP A 140 2.52 14.25 -5.86
N LYS A 141 1.49 15.07 -5.59
CA LYS A 141 1.60 16.52 -5.41
C LYS A 141 2.21 16.95 -4.06
N GLU A 142 2.13 16.10 -3.05
CA GLU A 142 2.70 16.31 -1.72
C GLU A 142 4.03 15.58 -1.54
N ALA A 143 4.44 14.81 -2.55
CA ALA A 143 5.69 14.08 -2.53
C ALA A 143 6.88 15.06 -2.48
N ILE A 144 7.76 14.87 -1.50
CA ILE A 144 8.97 15.66 -1.35
C ILE A 144 10.00 15.15 -2.36
N THR A 145 10.41 16.01 -3.30
CA THR A 145 11.36 15.67 -4.37
C THR A 145 12.37 16.80 -4.58
N GLY A 146 13.41 16.57 -5.39
CA GLY A 146 14.37 17.59 -5.80
C GLY A 146 15.03 18.31 -4.64
N ASP A 147 15.07 19.64 -4.68
CA ASP A 147 15.72 20.47 -3.64
C ASP A 147 15.06 20.32 -2.27
N ALA A 148 13.74 20.11 -2.23
CA ALA A 148 13.03 19.88 -0.96
C ALA A 148 13.46 18.55 -0.32
N LEU A 149 13.71 17.50 -1.12
CA LEU A 149 14.26 16.23 -0.64
C LEU A 149 15.70 16.42 -0.10
N VAL A 150 16.54 17.19 -0.80
CA VAL A 150 17.91 17.49 -0.35
C VAL A 150 17.90 18.23 0.99
N ASN A 151 16.98 19.19 1.18
CA ASN A 151 16.82 19.89 2.45
C ASN A 151 16.32 18.95 3.56
N LEU A 152 15.42 18.03 3.25
CA LEU A 152 14.90 17.03 4.18
C LEU A 152 16.03 16.17 4.79
N LEU A 153 17.04 15.77 3.98
CA LEU A 153 18.18 14.99 4.46
C LEU A 153 18.95 15.67 5.61
N SER A 154 18.87 17.00 5.69
CA SER A 154 19.55 17.78 6.70
C SER A 154 18.71 18.06 7.97
N THR A 155 17.43 17.73 7.93
CA THR A 155 16.47 18.08 9.01
C THR A 155 15.87 16.86 9.69
N ASP A 156 14.97 16.15 9.01
CA ASP A 156 14.14 15.07 9.57
C ASP A 156 14.04 13.85 8.65
N ALA A 157 15.16 13.43 8.07
CA ALA A 157 15.17 12.34 7.12
C ALA A 157 14.66 11.00 7.71
N ASN A 158 14.80 10.81 9.04
CA ASN A 158 14.43 9.54 9.69
C ASN A 158 12.91 9.29 9.75
N ALA A 159 12.10 10.32 9.54
CA ALA A 159 10.64 10.18 9.45
C ALA A 159 10.16 9.70 8.08
N TYR A 160 11.08 9.50 7.12
CA TYR A 160 10.75 9.19 5.73
C TYR A 160 11.54 8.00 5.20
N ILE A 161 10.94 7.25 4.29
CA ILE A 161 11.67 6.46 3.31
C ILE A 161 11.84 7.29 2.04
N ILE A 162 12.93 7.04 1.32
CA ILE A 162 13.22 7.68 0.05
C ILE A 162 13.26 6.59 -1.00
N LYS A 163 12.43 6.69 -2.01
CA LYS A 163 12.34 5.67 -3.07
C LYS A 163 12.35 6.27 -4.45
N GLU A 164 12.72 5.44 -5.41
CA GLU A 164 12.63 5.79 -6.82
C GLU A 164 11.18 6.11 -7.22
N ARG A 165 11.00 7.20 -7.96
CA ARG A 165 9.70 7.61 -8.48
C ARG A 165 9.33 6.72 -9.66
N ILE A 166 8.20 6.04 -9.54
CA ILE A 166 7.65 5.25 -10.64
C ILE A 166 6.95 6.22 -11.60
N THR A 167 7.37 6.23 -12.86
CA THR A 167 6.74 7.01 -13.92
C THR A 167 6.11 6.03 -14.91
N PRO A 168 4.83 5.70 -14.77
CA PRO A 168 4.15 4.77 -15.66
C PRO A 168 3.97 5.40 -17.06
N PRO A 169 3.93 4.58 -18.12
CA PRO A 169 3.55 5.06 -19.45
C PRO A 169 2.09 5.54 -19.43
N THR A 170 1.84 6.64 -20.12
CA THR A 170 0.50 7.24 -20.21
C THR A 170 -0.08 7.06 -21.61
N TYR A 171 -1.41 7.07 -21.70
CA TYR A 171 -2.18 6.98 -22.93
C TYR A 171 -3.50 7.74 -22.81
N ASN A 172 -4.14 8.02 -23.96
CA ASN A 172 -5.45 8.66 -23.97
C ASN A 172 -6.53 7.61 -23.77
N SER A 173 -7.45 7.88 -22.87
CA SER A 173 -8.65 7.07 -22.62
C SER A 173 -9.90 7.94 -22.65
N PHE A 174 -11.07 7.29 -22.75
CA PHE A 174 -12.35 7.96 -22.82
C PHE A 174 -13.29 7.43 -21.76
N ALA A 175 -14.00 8.31 -21.09
CA ALA A 175 -15.05 7.93 -20.17
C ALA A 175 -16.36 8.67 -20.47
N LEU A 176 -17.48 8.00 -20.21
CA LEU A 176 -18.80 8.62 -20.26
C LEU A 176 -19.10 9.23 -18.88
N ILE A 177 -19.09 10.56 -18.80
CA ILE A 177 -19.32 11.30 -17.56
C ILE A 177 -20.48 12.29 -17.83
N ASP A 178 -21.52 12.19 -17.03
CA ASP A 178 -22.69 13.05 -17.15
C ASP A 178 -23.31 13.05 -18.57
N HIS A 179 -23.35 11.88 -19.21
CA HIS A 179 -23.82 11.66 -20.58
C HIS A 179 -22.94 12.27 -21.67
N GLU A 180 -21.74 12.74 -21.35
CA GLU A 180 -20.76 13.26 -22.30
C GLU A 180 -19.53 12.36 -22.33
N ILE A 181 -18.97 12.15 -23.54
CA ILE A 181 -17.68 11.44 -23.69
C ILE A 181 -16.57 12.44 -23.42
N LYS A 182 -15.79 12.20 -22.40
CA LYS A 182 -14.62 12.99 -22.04
C LYS A 182 -13.34 12.22 -22.31
N GLU A 183 -12.37 12.86 -22.94
CA GLU A 183 -11.02 12.34 -23.15
C GLU A 183 -10.14 12.77 -21.97
N PHE A 184 -9.31 11.85 -21.50
CA PHE A 184 -8.32 12.12 -20.44
C PHE A 184 -7.07 11.29 -20.65
N ILE A 185 -5.96 11.78 -20.08
CA ILE A 185 -4.68 11.07 -20.10
C ILE A 185 -4.62 10.21 -18.83
N CYS A 186 -4.44 8.91 -18.99
CA CYS A 186 -4.37 7.98 -17.87
C CYS A 186 -3.15 7.05 -17.95
N TYR A 187 -2.89 6.38 -16.87
CA TYR A 187 -2.00 5.22 -16.79
C TYR A 187 -2.77 4.03 -16.22
N ASN A 188 -2.25 2.81 -16.44
CA ASN A 188 -2.85 1.62 -15.88
C ASN A 188 -2.27 1.29 -14.50
N GLU A 189 -3.16 0.90 -13.60
CA GLU A 189 -2.81 0.26 -12.34
C GLU A 189 -3.41 -1.14 -12.29
N ALA A 190 -2.57 -2.15 -12.05
CA ALA A 190 -3.00 -3.52 -11.87
C ALA A 190 -3.10 -3.83 -10.36
N SER A 191 -4.30 -4.12 -9.91
CA SER A 191 -4.56 -4.52 -8.53
C SER A 191 -4.87 -6.00 -8.44
N ILE A 192 -4.19 -6.70 -7.53
CA ILE A 192 -4.42 -8.11 -7.25
C ILE A 192 -5.08 -8.22 -5.88
N TYR A 193 -6.21 -8.91 -5.83
CA TYR A 193 -6.95 -9.14 -4.60
C TYR A 193 -6.70 -10.54 -4.07
N GLY A 194 -6.29 -10.62 -2.82
CA GLY A 194 -6.12 -11.89 -2.12
C GLY A 194 -6.95 -11.93 -0.84
N CYS A 195 -7.29 -13.14 -0.41
CA CYS A 195 -7.89 -13.38 0.89
C CYS A 195 -7.09 -14.47 1.59
N ILE A 196 -6.64 -14.17 2.80
CA ILE A 196 -5.99 -15.15 3.66
C ILE A 196 -6.74 -15.20 5.00
N ILE A 197 -7.01 -16.41 5.47
CA ILE A 197 -7.57 -16.66 6.81
C ILE A 197 -6.62 -17.60 7.52
N THR A 198 -6.08 -17.14 8.63
CA THR A 198 -5.12 -17.90 9.43
C THR A 198 -5.50 -17.85 10.90
N ASP A 199 -5.04 -18.82 11.65
CA ASP A 199 -4.88 -18.76 13.10
C ASP A 199 -3.38 -18.97 13.44
N THR A 200 -3.07 -19.15 14.71
CA THR A 200 -1.70 -19.38 15.19
C THR A 200 -1.09 -20.70 14.71
N GLU A 201 -1.90 -21.65 14.27
CA GLU A 201 -1.46 -23.00 13.93
C GLU A 201 -1.40 -23.23 12.42
N LYS A 202 -2.35 -22.67 11.66
CA LYS A 202 -2.47 -22.99 10.23
C LYS A 202 -3.14 -21.90 9.41
N VAL A 203 -2.95 -22.01 8.10
CA VAL A 203 -3.69 -21.24 7.09
C VAL A 203 -4.94 -22.03 6.70
N HIS A 204 -6.12 -21.47 6.99
CA HIS A 204 -7.41 -22.05 6.64
C HIS A 204 -7.82 -21.74 5.20
N LEU A 205 -7.47 -20.55 4.74
CA LEU A 205 -7.74 -20.09 3.39
C LEU A 205 -6.57 -19.25 2.90
N ASN A 206 -6.12 -19.51 1.68
CA ASN A 206 -5.22 -18.64 0.94
C ASN A 206 -5.65 -18.67 -0.52
N LYS A 207 -6.32 -17.61 -0.97
CA LYS A 207 -6.81 -17.50 -2.34
C LYS A 207 -6.50 -16.12 -2.90
N THR A 208 -5.98 -16.13 -4.11
CA THR A 208 -5.87 -14.93 -4.93
C THR A 208 -7.06 -14.90 -5.89
N PHE A 209 -7.74 -13.76 -5.90
CA PHE A 209 -8.83 -13.50 -6.84
C PHE A 209 -8.27 -12.77 -8.06
N SER A 210 -9.07 -12.64 -9.12
CA SER A 210 -8.66 -11.96 -10.33
C SER A 210 -8.08 -10.58 -10.07
N PHE A 211 -7.17 -10.14 -10.92
CA PHE A 211 -6.67 -8.78 -10.90
C PHE A 211 -7.69 -7.83 -11.56
N LEU A 212 -7.68 -6.59 -11.10
CA LEU A 212 -8.43 -5.48 -11.68
C LEU A 212 -7.44 -4.53 -12.35
N LEU A 213 -7.68 -4.19 -13.59
CA LEU A 213 -6.94 -3.13 -14.27
C LEU A 213 -7.75 -1.84 -14.18
N LEU A 214 -7.14 -0.81 -13.65
CA LEU A 214 -7.74 0.51 -13.47
C LEU A 214 -7.02 1.54 -14.35
N ASP A 215 -7.81 2.34 -15.06
CA ASP A 215 -7.30 3.52 -15.74
C ASP A 215 -7.36 4.70 -14.76
N ILE A 216 -6.19 5.21 -14.40
CA ILE A 216 -6.05 6.32 -13.46
C ILE A 216 -5.80 7.60 -14.23
N ASP A 217 -6.66 8.61 -14.07
CA ASP A 217 -6.47 9.93 -14.68
C ASP A 217 -5.26 10.64 -14.06
N THR A 218 -4.31 11.06 -14.88
CA THR A 218 -3.10 11.77 -14.45
C THR A 218 -3.40 13.15 -13.84
N ASN A 219 -4.57 13.73 -14.13
CA ASN A 219 -5.00 15.01 -13.60
C ASN A 219 -5.79 14.87 -12.28
N SER A 220 -6.20 13.64 -11.91
CA SER A 220 -6.91 13.43 -10.66
C SER A 220 -6.00 13.72 -9.47
N ALA A 221 -6.44 14.67 -8.64
CA ALA A 221 -5.62 15.22 -7.57
C ALA A 221 -5.52 14.33 -6.33
N ASN A 222 -6.32 13.27 -6.26
CA ASN A 222 -6.47 12.44 -5.06
C ASN A 222 -6.27 10.97 -5.41
N SER A 223 -5.36 10.35 -4.69
CA SER A 223 -5.06 8.91 -4.74
C SER A 223 -6.15 8.02 -4.10
N ASP A 224 -7.23 8.61 -3.60
CA ASP A 224 -8.37 7.83 -3.10
C ASP A 224 -9.14 7.24 -4.28
N ILE A 225 -9.18 5.92 -4.36
CA ILE A 225 -9.95 5.13 -5.33
C ILE A 225 -11.42 5.58 -5.44
N THR A 226 -11.95 6.24 -4.41
CA THR A 226 -13.32 6.76 -4.37
C THR A 226 -13.50 8.14 -4.99
N SER A 227 -12.42 8.89 -5.23
CA SER A 227 -12.45 10.25 -5.78
C SER A 227 -11.83 10.35 -7.17
N ASN A 228 -11.10 9.34 -7.60
CA ASN A 228 -10.51 9.27 -8.93
C ASN A 228 -11.55 8.76 -9.92
N LEU A 229 -11.57 9.34 -11.08
CA LEU A 229 -12.20 8.75 -12.27
C LEU A 229 -11.45 7.44 -12.59
N CYS A 230 -11.75 6.39 -11.84
CA CYS A 230 -11.32 5.06 -12.17
C CYS A 230 -12.40 4.44 -13.07
N SER A 231 -12.15 4.33 -14.34
CA SER A 231 -12.93 3.43 -15.17
C SER A 231 -12.38 2.01 -15.01
N LEU A 232 -13.27 1.02 -15.00
CA LEU A 232 -12.87 -0.36 -15.24
C LEU A 232 -12.29 -0.39 -16.66
N GLY A 233 -10.97 -0.35 -16.75
CA GLY A 233 -10.28 -0.55 -18.00
C GLY A 233 -10.60 -1.96 -18.49
N LEU A 234 -11.44 -2.08 -19.49
CA LEU A 234 -11.33 -3.24 -20.35
C LEU A 234 -9.94 -3.11 -20.99
N PRO A 235 -9.11 -4.18 -20.99
CA PRO A 235 -7.86 -4.14 -21.72
C PRO A 235 -8.20 -3.82 -23.17
N CYS A 236 -8.11 -2.55 -23.52
CA CYS A 236 -8.11 -2.17 -24.90
C CYS A 236 -6.78 -2.72 -25.41
N LEU A 237 -6.84 -3.82 -26.13
CA LEU A 237 -5.72 -4.25 -26.94
C LEU A 237 -5.55 -3.19 -28.03
N THR A 238 -4.94 -2.06 -27.65
CA THR A 238 -4.40 -1.17 -28.65
C THR A 238 -3.36 -2.00 -29.36
N THR A 239 -3.59 -2.24 -30.62
CA THR A 239 -2.60 -2.80 -31.53
C THR A 239 -1.35 -1.97 -31.33
N ILE A 240 -0.39 -2.47 -30.58
CA ILE A 240 0.95 -1.91 -30.62
C ILE A 240 1.40 -2.20 -32.01
N ASN A 241 1.38 -1.19 -32.88
CA ASN A 241 2.05 -1.25 -34.16
C ASN A 241 3.54 -1.39 -33.86
N MET A 242 3.98 -2.61 -33.65
CA MET A 242 5.37 -3.00 -33.75
C MET A 242 5.76 -3.01 -35.23
N GLU A 243 5.76 -1.85 -35.84
CA GLU A 243 6.49 -1.68 -37.08
C GLU A 243 7.98 -1.78 -36.79
N LYS A 244 8.45 -2.99 -36.69
CA LYS A 244 9.84 -3.31 -37.01
C LYS A 244 10.06 -4.77 -37.40
N ASN A 245 9.19 -5.50 -37.91
CA ASN A 245 9.47 -6.78 -38.63
C ASN A 245 8.19 -7.56 -38.98
N GLY A 246 7.09 -6.87 -39.27
CA GLY A 246 6.09 -7.43 -40.20
C GLY A 246 5.32 -8.70 -39.82
N ASN A 247 5.40 -9.23 -38.61
CA ASN A 247 4.62 -10.40 -38.22
C ASN A 247 3.78 -10.12 -36.97
N PRO A 248 2.45 -10.36 -37.03
CA PRO A 248 1.61 -10.28 -35.84
C PRO A 248 1.98 -11.40 -34.87
N ILE A 249 2.08 -11.04 -33.58
CA ILE A 249 2.18 -12.05 -32.51
C ILE A 249 0.77 -12.59 -32.29
N GLU A 250 0.54 -13.83 -32.71
CA GLU A 250 -0.66 -14.59 -32.32
C GLU A 250 -0.49 -15.04 -30.86
N PHE A 251 -1.38 -14.59 -30.01
CA PHE A 251 -1.54 -15.14 -28.66
C PHE A 251 -2.46 -16.35 -28.74
N ASN A 252 -1.94 -17.52 -28.43
CA ASN A 252 -2.70 -18.74 -28.15
C ASN A 252 -3.21 -18.74 -26.71
#